data_1ee251d24897285812b2b110df011ebb
#
_entry.id   1ee251d24897285812b2b110df011ebb
#
_cell.length_a   1.000
_cell.length_b   1.000
_cell.length_c   1.000
_cell.angle_alpha   90.00
_cell.angle_beta   90.00
_cell.angle_gamma   90.00
#
_symmetry.space_group_name_H-M   'P 1'
#
loop_
_entity.id
_entity.type
_entity.pdbx_description
1 polymer ?
#
loop_
_entity_poly.entity_id
_entity_poly.type
_entity_poly.pdbx_seq_one_letter_code
_entity_poly.pdbx_strand_id
1 'polypeptide(L)'
;KNEIIMYLAHDIRTPLTTVIGYLSLLHEAPDMPEQQKEKYVKVALNKAERLEKLINELFEITKYNAHKVIIKKENVDLHCLIAQVIDEIYPTLSANGNTAVFTAEDNLSVNADPEKLARVFSNLLRNAASYSYPQTEITIFAKRLEHDIQITFENHGKTIPQEQLNSIFEKFNRLDDARLSNTGGAGLGLSIAEEIIYLHGGKITASSQNETIDFVITLPLSA
;
A
#
# COMPACT_ATOMS: atom_id res chain seq x y z
N LYS A 1 -13.15 18.25 -2.81
CA LYS A 1 -12.84 18.16 -1.34
C LYS A 1 -13.98 17.54 -0.52
N ASN A 2 -15.27 17.83 -0.80
CA ASN A 2 -16.39 17.31 -0.01
C ASN A 2 -16.69 15.82 -0.27
N GLU A 3 -16.49 15.32 -1.48
CA GLU A 3 -16.70 13.91 -1.81
C GLU A 3 -15.72 13.00 -1.07
N ILE A 4 -14.46 13.40 -0.94
CA ILE A 4 -13.42 12.68 -0.21
C ILE A 4 -13.81 12.46 1.26
N ILE A 5 -14.35 13.50 1.90
CA ILE A 5 -14.79 13.44 3.31
C ILE A 5 -16.01 12.51 3.45
N MET A 6 -16.90 12.48 2.47
CA MET A 6 -18.08 11.60 2.48
C MET A 6 -17.69 10.12 2.33
N TYR A 7 -16.78 9.78 1.39
CA TYR A 7 -16.29 8.41 1.22
C TYR A 7 -15.57 7.94 2.49
N LEU A 8 -14.72 8.77 3.04
CA LEU A 8 -13.97 8.44 4.25
C LEU A 8 -14.89 8.24 5.46
N ALA A 9 -15.88 9.11 5.63
CA ALA A 9 -16.88 8.99 6.70
C ALA A 9 -17.67 7.67 6.59
N HIS A 10 -17.98 7.23 5.37
CA HIS A 10 -18.62 5.94 5.13
C HIS A 10 -17.70 4.77 5.50
N ASP A 11 -16.44 4.79 5.04
CA ASP A 11 -15.46 3.71 5.26
C ASP A 11 -15.02 3.60 6.73
N ILE A 12 -15.06 4.69 7.49
CA ILE A 12 -14.89 4.71 8.94
C ILE A 12 -16.13 4.20 9.67
N ARG A 13 -17.32 4.62 9.24
CA ARG A 13 -18.58 4.26 9.91
C ARG A 13 -18.85 2.76 9.88
N THR A 14 -18.59 2.11 8.74
CA THR A 14 -18.86 0.68 8.55
C THR A 14 -18.13 -0.22 9.56
N PRO A 15 -16.79 -0.19 9.71
CA PRO A 15 -16.10 -0.98 10.72
C PRO A 15 -16.47 -0.56 12.14
N LEU A 16 -16.67 0.74 12.41
CA LEU A 16 -17.07 1.23 13.73
C LEU A 16 -18.44 0.68 14.15
N THR A 17 -19.43 0.71 13.27
CA THR A 17 -20.77 0.12 13.54
C THR A 17 -20.67 -1.37 13.80
N THR A 18 -19.78 -2.08 13.08
CA THR A 18 -19.56 -3.51 13.29
C THR A 18 -18.94 -3.77 14.68
N VAL A 19 -17.93 -3.00 15.09
CA VAL A 19 -17.30 -3.10 16.42
C VAL A 19 -18.35 -2.88 17.51
N ILE A 20 -19.11 -1.80 17.41
CA ILE A 20 -20.17 -1.48 18.38
C ILE A 20 -21.20 -2.62 18.43
N GLY A 21 -21.66 -3.13 17.28
CA GLY A 21 -22.65 -4.21 17.22
C GLY A 21 -22.19 -5.48 17.91
N TYR A 22 -20.95 -5.94 17.67
CA TYR A 22 -20.44 -7.14 18.33
C TYR A 22 -20.19 -6.94 19.82
N LEU A 23 -19.73 -5.74 20.24
CA LEU A 23 -19.58 -5.41 21.67
C LEU A 23 -20.93 -5.34 22.37
N SER A 24 -21.98 -4.79 21.73
CA SER A 24 -23.34 -4.77 22.26
C SER A 24 -23.90 -6.18 22.45
N LEU A 25 -23.72 -7.07 21.44
CA LEU A 25 -24.13 -8.48 21.54
C LEU A 25 -23.44 -9.21 22.69
N LEU A 26 -22.14 -8.96 22.92
CA LEU A 26 -21.39 -9.53 24.04
C LEU A 26 -21.87 -8.99 25.38
N HIS A 27 -22.27 -7.74 25.44
CA HIS A 27 -22.79 -7.10 26.65
C HIS A 27 -24.20 -7.59 27.01
N GLU A 28 -25.08 -7.71 26.01
CA GLU A 28 -26.49 -8.10 26.20
C GLU A 28 -26.68 -9.59 26.46
N ALA A 29 -25.75 -10.45 26.07
CA ALA A 29 -25.82 -11.90 26.21
C ALA A 29 -24.64 -12.45 27.04
N PRO A 30 -24.61 -12.22 28.37
CA PRO A 30 -23.51 -12.66 29.24
C PRO A 30 -23.36 -14.18 29.28
N ASP A 31 -24.44 -14.93 29.07
CA ASP A 31 -24.46 -16.40 29.07
C ASP A 31 -24.14 -17.04 27.69
N MET A 32 -23.66 -16.24 26.74
CA MET A 32 -23.27 -16.72 25.42
C MET A 32 -22.17 -17.80 25.52
N PRO A 33 -22.22 -18.87 24.69
CA PRO A 33 -21.17 -19.89 24.64
C PRO A 33 -19.78 -19.27 24.36
N GLU A 34 -18.75 -19.78 25.06
CA GLU A 34 -17.40 -19.23 25.02
C GLU A 34 -16.82 -19.16 23.60
N GLN A 35 -17.04 -20.18 22.77
CA GLN A 35 -16.62 -20.17 21.36
C GLN A 35 -17.25 -19.01 20.56
N GLN A 36 -18.49 -18.66 20.88
CA GLN A 36 -19.20 -17.57 20.21
C GLN A 36 -18.69 -16.21 20.69
N LYS A 37 -18.37 -16.06 21.99
CA LYS A 37 -17.71 -14.88 22.55
C LYS A 37 -16.37 -14.64 21.88
N GLU A 38 -15.51 -15.67 21.81
CA GLU A 38 -14.20 -15.61 21.17
C GLU A 38 -14.32 -15.16 19.71
N LYS A 39 -15.27 -15.75 18.95
CA LYS A 39 -15.53 -15.33 17.56
C LYS A 39 -15.92 -13.86 17.45
N TYR A 40 -16.80 -13.37 18.33
CA TYR A 40 -17.27 -11.98 18.29
C TYR A 40 -16.18 -11.01 18.69
N VAL A 41 -15.38 -11.33 19.72
CA VAL A 41 -14.20 -10.55 20.11
C VAL A 41 -13.21 -10.47 18.96
N LYS A 42 -12.90 -11.57 18.29
CA LYS A 42 -11.98 -11.62 17.14
C LYS A 42 -12.48 -10.75 15.98
N VAL A 43 -13.78 -10.79 15.67
CA VAL A 43 -14.34 -9.94 14.61
C VAL A 43 -14.27 -8.46 15.00
N ALA A 44 -14.61 -8.10 16.24
CA ALA A 44 -14.54 -6.73 16.73
C ALA A 44 -13.09 -6.20 16.69
N LEU A 45 -12.13 -7.01 17.15
CA LEU A 45 -10.70 -6.67 17.14
C LEU A 45 -10.20 -6.41 15.71
N ASN A 46 -10.44 -7.33 14.77
CA ASN A 46 -10.02 -7.17 13.37
C ASN A 46 -10.62 -5.89 12.72
N LYS A 47 -11.85 -5.52 13.10
CA LYS A 47 -12.49 -4.29 12.59
C LYS A 47 -11.94 -3.03 13.24
N ALA A 48 -11.57 -3.09 14.52
CA ALA A 48 -10.92 -1.99 15.23
C ALA A 48 -9.51 -1.71 14.67
N GLU A 49 -8.70 -2.75 14.44
CA GLU A 49 -7.38 -2.65 13.80
C GLU A 49 -7.47 -2.06 12.38
N ARG A 50 -8.49 -2.47 11.61
CA ARG A 50 -8.75 -1.87 10.30
C ARG A 50 -9.09 -0.39 10.40
N LEU A 51 -9.91 0.00 11.38
CA LEU A 51 -10.29 1.39 11.63
C LEU A 51 -9.08 2.24 12.03
N GLU A 52 -8.23 1.74 12.91
CA GLU A 52 -6.97 2.38 13.30
C GLU A 52 -6.09 2.65 12.07
N LYS A 53 -5.92 1.65 11.20
CA LYS A 53 -5.17 1.79 9.96
C LYS A 53 -5.74 2.88 9.06
N LEU A 54 -7.06 2.93 8.86
CA LEU A 54 -7.74 3.95 8.06
C LEU A 54 -7.49 5.36 8.62
N ILE A 55 -7.58 5.52 9.94
CA ILE A 55 -7.33 6.80 10.62
C ILE A 55 -5.88 7.23 10.44
N ASN A 56 -4.92 6.33 10.61
CA ASN A 56 -3.50 6.60 10.41
C ASN A 56 -3.19 7.01 8.96
N GLU A 57 -3.76 6.33 7.97
CA GLU A 57 -3.64 6.69 6.55
C GLU A 57 -4.21 8.09 6.28
N LEU A 58 -5.34 8.47 6.91
CA LEU A 58 -5.91 9.81 6.80
C LEU A 58 -5.00 10.89 7.39
N PHE A 59 -4.48 10.67 8.60
CA PHE A 59 -3.54 11.61 9.23
C PHE A 59 -2.32 11.87 8.35
N GLU A 60 -1.80 10.82 7.72
CA GLU A 60 -0.67 10.96 6.82
C GLU A 60 -0.99 11.84 5.60
N ILE A 61 -2.13 11.61 4.94
CA ILE A 61 -2.53 12.45 3.80
C ILE A 61 -2.69 13.92 4.21
N THR A 62 -3.24 14.19 5.40
CA THR A 62 -3.37 15.56 5.88
C THR A 62 -2.01 16.23 6.10
N LYS A 63 -1.01 15.47 6.56
CA LYS A 63 0.37 15.96 6.69
C LYS A 63 1.00 16.26 5.33
N TYR A 64 0.85 15.38 4.34
CA TYR A 64 1.38 15.58 2.98
C TYR A 64 0.71 16.78 2.29
N ASN A 65 -0.63 16.91 2.37
CA ASN A 65 -1.35 18.05 1.79
C ASN A 65 -0.98 19.41 2.41
N ALA A 66 -0.50 19.44 3.64
CA ALA A 66 -0.11 20.67 4.33
C ALA A 66 1.32 21.13 3.97
N HIS A 67 2.02 20.49 3.03
CA HIS A 67 3.45 20.71 2.71
C HIS A 67 4.35 20.75 3.96
N LYS A 68 3.98 20.05 5.02
CA LYS A 68 4.71 20.00 6.29
C LYS A 68 5.64 18.79 6.41
N VAL A 69 5.73 17.97 5.36
CA VAL A 69 6.62 16.80 5.39
C VAL A 69 8.03 17.26 5.10
N ILE A 70 8.87 17.19 6.11
CA ILE A 70 10.29 17.41 5.97
C ILE A 70 10.92 16.10 5.50
N ILE A 71 11.56 16.13 4.34
CA ILE A 71 12.33 15.00 3.79
C ILE A 71 13.76 15.10 4.35
N LYS A 72 14.18 14.06 5.06
CA LYS A 72 15.55 13.93 5.58
C LYS A 72 16.34 13.02 4.66
N LYS A 73 16.97 13.61 3.64
CA LYS A 73 17.75 12.86 2.66
C LYS A 73 19.09 12.42 3.23
N GLU A 74 19.42 11.16 3.02
CA GLU A 74 20.72 10.55 3.27
C GLU A 74 21.07 9.57 2.14
N ASN A 75 22.30 9.09 2.10
CA ASN A 75 22.70 8.09 1.10
C ASN A 75 22.11 6.73 1.47
N VAL A 76 21.15 6.27 0.68
CA VAL A 76 20.40 5.04 0.90
C VAL A 76 20.88 3.97 -0.08
N ASP A 77 21.33 2.84 0.45
CA ASP A 77 21.57 1.62 -0.32
C ASP A 77 20.21 0.98 -0.66
N LEU A 78 19.87 0.97 -1.96
CA LEU A 78 18.58 0.43 -2.41
C LEU A 78 18.50 -1.08 -2.26
N HIS A 79 19.64 -1.78 -2.35
CA HIS A 79 19.64 -3.23 -2.18
C HIS A 79 19.24 -3.60 -0.74
N CYS A 80 19.88 -2.98 0.24
CA CYS A 80 19.56 -3.20 1.65
C CYS A 80 18.13 -2.81 1.98
N LEU A 81 17.67 -1.65 1.51
CA LEU A 81 16.34 -1.15 1.82
C LEU A 81 15.23 -2.03 1.21
N ILE A 82 15.35 -2.42 -0.08
CA ILE A 82 14.34 -3.23 -0.75
C ILE A 82 14.30 -4.65 -0.14
N ALA A 83 15.46 -5.24 0.15
CA ALA A 83 15.52 -6.55 0.82
C ALA A 83 14.81 -6.53 2.17
N GLN A 84 15.07 -5.50 3.00
CA GLN A 84 14.39 -5.33 4.28
C GLN A 84 12.85 -5.24 4.10
N VAL A 85 12.38 -4.46 3.13
CA VAL A 85 10.93 -4.30 2.89
C VAL A 85 10.30 -5.60 2.41
N ILE A 86 11.00 -6.40 1.58
CA ILE A 86 10.53 -7.72 1.17
C ILE A 86 10.36 -8.64 2.38
N ASP A 87 11.35 -8.67 3.28
CA ASP A 87 11.30 -9.49 4.49
C ASP A 87 10.13 -9.08 5.40
N GLU A 88 9.89 -7.79 5.58
CA GLU A 88 8.75 -7.28 6.37
C GLU A 88 7.38 -7.66 5.78
N ILE A 89 7.28 -7.78 4.45
CA ILE A 89 6.02 -8.09 3.76
C ILE A 89 5.85 -9.59 3.49
N TYR A 90 6.88 -10.38 3.70
CA TYR A 90 6.87 -11.83 3.46
C TYR A 90 5.62 -12.55 4.01
N PRO A 91 5.13 -12.28 5.24
CA PRO A 91 3.91 -12.93 5.74
C PRO A 91 2.66 -12.62 4.89
N THR A 92 2.60 -11.43 4.30
CA THR A 92 1.48 -11.02 3.43
C THR A 92 1.58 -11.69 2.06
N LEU A 93 2.77 -11.81 1.50
CA LEU A 93 3.03 -12.50 0.24
C LEU A 93 2.73 -13.99 0.35
N SER A 94 3.28 -14.63 1.37
CA SER A 94 3.15 -16.08 1.59
C SER A 94 1.71 -16.53 1.84
N ALA A 95 0.83 -15.66 2.37
CA ALA A 95 -0.57 -15.95 2.58
C ALA A 95 -1.32 -16.33 1.28
N ASN A 96 -0.88 -15.78 0.13
CA ASN A 96 -1.40 -16.10 -1.21
C ASN A 96 -0.46 -17.02 -2.01
N GLY A 97 0.63 -17.50 -1.40
CA GLY A 97 1.66 -18.28 -2.08
C GLY A 97 2.52 -17.45 -3.05
N ASN A 98 2.46 -16.12 -2.97
CA ASN A 98 3.28 -15.23 -3.78
C ASN A 98 4.69 -15.13 -3.20
N THR A 99 5.67 -14.85 -4.07
CA THR A 99 7.07 -14.57 -3.72
C THR A 99 7.47 -13.21 -4.28
N ALA A 100 8.52 -12.60 -3.73
CA ALA A 100 9.12 -11.40 -4.29
C ALA A 100 10.61 -11.64 -4.53
N VAL A 101 11.08 -11.25 -5.71
CA VAL A 101 12.48 -11.36 -6.12
C VAL A 101 12.99 -9.97 -6.50
N PHE A 102 14.15 -9.60 -5.96
CA PHE A 102 14.81 -8.36 -6.28
C PHE A 102 16.11 -8.61 -7.04
N THR A 103 16.25 -7.92 -8.16
CA THR A 103 17.46 -7.85 -8.96
C THR A 103 17.87 -6.41 -9.20
N ALA A 104 19.13 -6.10 -9.03
CA ALA A 104 19.64 -4.75 -9.26
C ALA A 104 21.05 -4.83 -9.87
N GLU A 105 21.44 -3.77 -10.56
CA GLU A 105 22.85 -3.52 -10.86
C GLU A 105 23.61 -3.26 -9.55
N ASP A 106 24.91 -3.57 -9.54
CA ASP A 106 25.75 -3.41 -8.34
C ASP A 106 25.82 -1.94 -7.87
N ASN A 107 25.82 -1.74 -6.57
CA ASN A 107 26.06 -0.45 -5.90
C ASN A 107 25.05 0.66 -6.25
N LEU A 108 23.77 0.35 -6.32
CA LEU A 108 22.72 1.37 -6.46
C LEU A 108 22.44 2.07 -5.13
N SER A 109 22.82 3.34 -5.07
CA SER A 109 22.46 4.21 -3.94
C SER A 109 21.83 5.50 -4.43
N VAL A 110 20.93 6.06 -3.61
CA VAL A 110 20.19 7.30 -3.90
C VAL A 110 20.19 8.19 -2.67
N ASN A 111 20.23 9.51 -2.87
CA ASN A 111 20.08 10.46 -1.77
C ASN A 111 18.59 10.69 -1.49
N ALA A 112 18.06 10.00 -0.50
CA ALA A 112 16.64 9.95 -0.21
C ALA A 112 16.37 9.79 1.30
N ASP A 113 15.11 9.93 1.69
CA ASP A 113 14.65 9.62 3.04
C ASP A 113 14.31 8.12 3.11
N PRO A 114 15.08 7.30 3.86
CA PRO A 114 14.91 5.84 3.86
C PRO A 114 13.55 5.41 4.41
N GLU A 115 13.03 6.08 5.45
CA GLU A 115 11.71 5.74 6.01
C GLU A 115 10.59 6.00 5.00
N LYS A 116 10.69 7.09 4.24
CA LYS A 116 9.71 7.43 3.23
C LYS A 116 9.80 6.50 2.02
N LEU A 117 11.01 6.16 1.55
CA LEU A 117 11.18 5.19 0.48
C LEU A 117 10.74 3.78 0.88
N ALA A 118 11.06 3.32 2.08
CA ALA A 118 10.57 2.04 2.61
C ALA A 118 9.04 1.98 2.55
N ARG A 119 8.38 3.08 2.90
CA ARG A 119 6.93 3.20 2.82
C ARG A 119 6.40 3.13 1.38
N VAL A 120 7.07 3.77 0.42
CA VAL A 120 6.71 3.65 -1.01
C VAL A 120 6.77 2.19 -1.45
N PHE A 121 7.89 1.53 -1.19
CA PHE A 121 8.11 0.13 -1.60
C PHE A 121 7.13 -0.82 -0.90
N SER A 122 6.87 -0.61 0.40
CA SER A 122 5.86 -1.35 1.14
C SER A 122 4.45 -1.18 0.55
N ASN A 123 4.06 0.03 0.16
CA ASN A 123 2.77 0.28 -0.48
C ASN A 123 2.64 -0.43 -1.83
N LEU A 124 3.69 -0.40 -2.66
CA LEU A 124 3.69 -1.09 -3.95
C LEU A 124 3.67 -2.61 -3.80
N LEU A 125 4.46 -3.17 -2.88
CA LEU A 125 4.46 -4.61 -2.63
C LEU A 125 3.14 -5.10 -2.03
N ARG A 126 2.50 -4.34 -1.12
CA ARG A 126 1.17 -4.67 -0.60
C ARG A 126 0.11 -4.60 -1.70
N ASN A 127 0.23 -3.64 -2.61
CA ASN A 127 -0.63 -3.56 -3.78
C ASN A 127 -0.44 -4.79 -4.67
N ALA A 128 0.79 -5.11 -5.04
CA ALA A 128 1.12 -6.30 -5.80
C ALA A 128 0.57 -7.58 -5.12
N ALA A 129 0.82 -7.79 -3.81
CA ALA A 129 0.30 -8.94 -3.07
C ALA A 129 -1.24 -9.05 -3.07
N SER A 130 -1.94 -7.90 -3.16
CA SER A 130 -3.40 -7.87 -3.14
C SER A 130 -4.05 -8.13 -4.50
N TYR A 131 -3.34 -7.82 -5.59
CA TYR A 131 -3.88 -7.86 -6.95
C TYR A 131 -3.18 -8.88 -7.86
N SER A 132 -2.13 -9.53 -7.39
CA SER A 132 -1.50 -10.64 -8.12
C SER A 132 -2.36 -11.90 -8.09
N TYR A 133 -2.21 -12.69 -9.14
CA TYR A 133 -2.70 -14.06 -9.10
C TYR A 133 -1.97 -14.87 -8.01
N PRO A 134 -2.66 -15.81 -7.35
CA PRO A 134 -2.01 -16.68 -6.37
C PRO A 134 -0.83 -17.45 -6.98
N GLN A 135 0.20 -17.70 -6.15
CA GLN A 135 1.38 -18.49 -6.54
C GLN A 135 2.18 -17.90 -7.71
N THR A 136 2.15 -16.57 -7.87
CA THR A 136 2.99 -15.85 -8.84
C THR A 136 4.14 -15.14 -8.14
N GLU A 137 5.17 -14.83 -8.92
CA GLU A 137 6.31 -14.05 -8.47
C GLU A 137 6.06 -12.56 -8.74
N ILE A 138 6.47 -11.72 -7.79
CA ILE A 138 6.54 -10.28 -7.93
C ILE A 138 8.01 -9.95 -8.16
N THR A 139 8.32 -9.38 -9.31
CA THR A 139 9.70 -9.03 -9.67
C THR A 139 9.96 -7.55 -9.38
N ILE A 140 11.04 -7.27 -8.69
CA ILE A 140 11.53 -5.91 -8.49
C ILE A 140 12.87 -5.79 -9.19
N PHE A 141 13.00 -4.80 -10.05
CA PHE A 141 14.21 -4.57 -10.80
C PHE A 141 14.66 -3.12 -10.66
N ALA A 142 15.94 -2.89 -10.34
CA ALA A 142 16.52 -1.57 -10.26
C ALA A 142 17.74 -1.42 -11.17
N LYS A 143 17.79 -0.32 -11.92
CA LYS A 143 18.90 0.01 -12.80
C LYS A 143 19.25 1.49 -12.75
N ARG A 144 20.52 1.78 -13.05
CA ARG A 144 21.00 3.15 -13.21
C ARG A 144 20.72 3.64 -14.62
N LEU A 145 20.20 4.85 -14.73
CA LEU A 145 20.12 5.63 -15.96
C LEU A 145 21.20 6.74 -15.91
N GLU A 146 21.32 7.51 -16.97
CA GLU A 146 22.35 8.57 -17.08
C GLU A 146 22.28 9.58 -15.91
N HIS A 147 21.08 10.01 -15.55
CA HIS A 147 20.86 11.01 -14.48
C HIS A 147 19.90 10.53 -13.36
N ASP A 148 19.35 9.33 -13.49
CA ASP A 148 18.32 8.82 -12.61
C ASP A 148 18.60 7.36 -12.22
N ILE A 149 17.87 6.88 -11.20
CA ILE A 149 17.68 5.46 -10.93
C ILE A 149 16.24 5.12 -11.26
N GLN A 150 16.05 4.04 -12.01
CA GLN A 150 14.73 3.47 -12.29
C GLN A 150 14.53 2.20 -11.46
N ILE A 151 13.39 2.12 -10.77
CA ILE A 151 12.98 0.95 -9.99
C ILE A 151 11.62 0.52 -10.52
N THR A 152 11.52 -0.73 -10.97
CA THR A 152 10.29 -1.31 -11.51
C THR A 152 9.78 -2.39 -10.57
N PHE A 153 8.51 -2.34 -10.24
CA PHE A 153 7.77 -3.40 -9.55
C PHE A 153 6.82 -4.01 -10.56
N GLU A 154 7.04 -5.26 -10.91
CA GLU A 154 6.24 -6.02 -11.85
C GLU A 154 5.50 -7.13 -11.11
N ASN A 155 4.22 -7.28 -11.40
CA ASN A 155 3.41 -8.37 -10.89
C ASN A 155 2.40 -8.87 -11.92
N HIS A 156 2.01 -10.15 -11.79
CA HIS A 156 1.04 -10.80 -12.66
C HIS A 156 -0.36 -10.77 -12.04
N GLY A 157 -1.30 -10.12 -12.72
CA GLY A 157 -2.68 -9.96 -12.26
C GLY A 157 -3.60 -9.54 -13.39
N LYS A 158 -4.88 -9.33 -13.06
CA LYS A 158 -5.87 -8.89 -14.04
C LYS A 158 -5.43 -7.57 -14.68
N THR A 159 -5.41 -7.53 -16.01
CA THR A 159 -5.08 -6.31 -16.77
C THR A 159 -5.99 -5.15 -16.36
N ILE A 160 -5.39 -4.01 -16.05
CA ILE A 160 -6.09 -2.79 -15.65
C ILE A 160 -6.39 -1.97 -16.92
N PRO A 161 -7.66 -1.62 -17.19
CA PRO A 161 -8.00 -0.76 -18.32
C PRO A 161 -7.30 0.60 -18.25
N GLN A 162 -6.95 1.17 -19.41
CA GLN A 162 -6.22 2.45 -19.50
C GLN A 162 -6.95 3.59 -18.79
N GLU A 163 -8.26 3.61 -18.82
CA GLU A 163 -9.09 4.63 -18.13
C GLU A 163 -8.88 4.58 -16.61
N GLN A 164 -8.75 3.38 -16.05
CA GLN A 164 -8.51 3.16 -14.64
C GLN A 164 -7.04 3.43 -14.25
N LEU A 165 -6.08 3.12 -15.15
CA LEU A 165 -4.66 3.45 -14.93
C LEU A 165 -4.44 4.96 -14.80
N ASN A 166 -5.18 5.79 -15.52
CA ASN A 166 -5.06 7.24 -15.47
C ASN A 166 -5.42 7.82 -14.10
N SER A 167 -6.25 7.10 -13.34
CA SER A 167 -6.73 7.53 -12.02
C SER A 167 -6.21 6.68 -10.87
N ILE A 168 -5.28 5.72 -11.12
CA ILE A 168 -4.84 4.76 -10.10
C ILE A 168 -4.10 5.41 -8.92
N PHE A 169 -3.52 6.61 -9.13
CA PHE A 169 -2.85 7.41 -8.09
C PHE A 169 -3.79 8.42 -7.41
N GLU A 170 -5.04 8.54 -7.87
CA GLU A 170 -6.00 9.41 -7.22
C GLU A 170 -6.35 8.89 -5.82
N LYS A 171 -6.53 9.83 -4.89
CA LYS A 171 -6.86 9.51 -3.49
C LYS A 171 -8.22 8.81 -3.42
N PHE A 172 -8.29 7.72 -2.64
CA PHE A 172 -9.50 6.90 -2.45
C PHE A 172 -10.00 6.19 -3.70
N ASN A 173 -9.21 6.20 -4.78
CA ASN A 173 -9.56 5.42 -5.96
C ASN A 173 -9.29 3.93 -5.69
N ARG A 174 -10.29 3.10 -5.98
CA ARG A 174 -10.21 1.65 -5.90
C ARG A 174 -10.89 1.07 -7.13
N LEU A 175 -10.25 0.10 -7.74
CA LEU A 175 -10.88 -0.67 -8.82
C LEU A 175 -12.16 -1.34 -8.29
N ASP A 176 -13.23 -1.35 -9.08
CA ASP A 176 -14.57 -1.78 -8.62
C ASP A 176 -14.59 -3.19 -8.02
N ASP A 177 -13.82 -4.12 -8.57
CA ASP A 177 -13.70 -5.48 -8.05
C ASP A 177 -13.08 -5.52 -6.63
N ALA A 178 -12.25 -4.54 -6.28
CA ALA A 178 -11.61 -4.42 -4.98
C ALA A 178 -12.51 -3.81 -3.90
N ARG A 179 -13.60 -3.16 -4.29
CA ARG A 179 -14.60 -2.64 -3.33
C ARG A 179 -15.37 -3.75 -2.64
N LEU A 180 -15.51 -4.89 -3.31
CA LEU A 180 -16.23 -6.08 -2.79
C LEU A 180 -15.33 -6.98 -1.93
N SER A 181 -14.01 -6.88 -2.05
CA SER A 181 -13.08 -7.68 -1.27
C SER A 181 -12.71 -7.01 0.05
N ASN A 182 -12.75 -7.79 1.15
CA ASN A 182 -12.34 -7.34 2.49
C ASN A 182 -10.82 -7.09 2.64
N THR A 183 -10.04 -7.32 1.58
CA THR A 183 -8.56 -7.34 1.58
C THR A 183 -7.91 -6.01 1.20
N GLY A 184 -8.66 -5.05 0.66
CA GLY A 184 -8.10 -3.77 0.19
C GLY A 184 -7.97 -2.70 1.28
N GLY A 185 -6.90 -1.91 1.22
CA GLY A 185 -6.72 -0.68 2.00
C GLY A 185 -7.68 0.45 1.57
N ALA A 186 -7.54 1.65 2.15
CA ALA A 186 -8.40 2.82 1.87
C ALA A 186 -8.27 3.43 0.46
N GLY A 187 -7.44 2.86 -0.42
CA GLY A 187 -7.13 3.47 -1.73
C GLY A 187 -6.19 4.68 -1.62
N LEU A 188 -5.38 4.72 -0.58
CA LEU A 188 -4.48 5.83 -0.26
C LEU A 188 -3.01 5.48 -0.48
N GLY A 189 -2.66 4.19 -0.54
CA GLY A 189 -1.27 3.73 -0.62
C GLY A 189 -0.53 4.27 -1.86
N LEU A 190 -1.15 4.21 -3.04
CA LEU A 190 -0.53 4.67 -4.28
C LEU A 190 -0.42 6.21 -4.32
N SER A 191 -1.42 6.94 -3.86
CA SER A 191 -1.36 8.41 -3.80
C SER A 191 -0.30 8.91 -2.81
N ILE A 192 -0.10 8.20 -1.69
CA ILE A 192 0.99 8.48 -0.75
C ILE A 192 2.35 8.17 -1.40
N ALA A 193 2.46 7.06 -2.13
CA ALA A 193 3.69 6.71 -2.84
C ALA A 193 4.05 7.78 -3.88
N GLU A 194 3.10 8.24 -4.68
CA GLU A 194 3.28 9.31 -5.66
C GLU A 194 3.77 10.62 -5.00
N GLU A 195 3.12 11.05 -3.93
CA GLU A 195 3.51 12.26 -3.20
C GLU A 195 4.93 12.17 -2.62
N ILE A 196 5.27 11.02 -2.03
CA ILE A 196 6.63 10.80 -1.49
C ILE A 196 7.66 10.86 -2.62
N ILE A 197 7.43 10.20 -3.74
CA ILE A 197 8.35 10.21 -4.89
C ILE A 197 8.47 11.62 -5.47
N TYR A 198 7.37 12.36 -5.58
CA TYR A 198 7.36 13.76 -6.00
C TYR A 198 8.22 14.64 -5.09
N LEU A 199 8.10 14.49 -3.76
CA LEU A 199 8.92 15.24 -2.78
C LEU A 199 10.41 14.89 -2.87
N HIS A 200 10.77 13.73 -3.42
CA HIS A 200 12.15 13.36 -3.70
C HIS A 200 12.66 13.91 -5.05
N GLY A 201 11.79 14.58 -5.83
CA GLY A 201 12.09 15.09 -7.17
C GLY A 201 11.97 14.02 -8.26
N GLY A 202 11.36 12.88 -7.93
CA GLY A 202 11.15 11.75 -8.82
C GLY A 202 9.76 11.70 -9.45
N LYS A 203 9.50 10.59 -10.13
CA LYS A 203 8.21 10.30 -10.78
C LYS A 203 7.86 8.83 -10.57
N ILE A 204 6.58 8.53 -10.41
CA ILE A 204 6.03 7.17 -10.46
C ILE A 204 4.99 7.08 -11.58
N THR A 205 4.99 5.96 -12.30
CA THR A 205 4.01 5.66 -13.35
C THR A 205 3.54 4.22 -13.23
N ALA A 206 2.37 3.93 -13.79
CA ALA A 206 1.83 2.58 -13.87
C ALA A 206 1.50 2.22 -15.31
N SER A 207 1.69 0.96 -15.68
CA SER A 207 1.24 0.37 -16.93
C SER A 207 0.68 -1.02 -16.68
N SER A 208 -0.24 -1.47 -17.55
CA SER A 208 -0.79 -2.81 -17.45
C SER A 208 -1.12 -3.35 -18.83
N GLN A 209 -0.54 -4.49 -19.17
CA GLN A 209 -0.77 -5.16 -20.44
C GLN A 209 -0.52 -6.67 -20.29
N ASN A 210 -1.30 -7.49 -20.96
CA ASN A 210 -1.12 -8.95 -21.01
C ASN A 210 -1.01 -9.58 -19.61
N GLU A 211 -1.90 -9.20 -18.69
CA GLU A 211 -1.93 -9.68 -17.29
C GLU A 211 -0.66 -9.34 -16.49
N THR A 212 0.14 -8.42 -16.97
CA THR A 212 1.28 -7.84 -16.24
C THR A 212 0.95 -6.40 -15.83
N ILE A 213 1.32 -6.04 -14.62
CA ILE A 213 1.14 -4.71 -14.05
C ILE A 213 2.51 -4.23 -13.59
N ASP A 214 2.92 -3.07 -14.12
CA ASP A 214 4.19 -2.44 -13.79
C ASP A 214 3.96 -1.12 -13.07
N PHE A 215 4.68 -0.93 -11.97
CA PHE A 215 4.89 0.38 -11.35
C PHE A 215 6.35 0.77 -11.53
N VAL A 216 6.59 1.88 -12.20
CA VAL A 216 7.94 2.36 -12.50
C VAL A 216 8.20 3.65 -11.74
N ILE A 217 9.19 3.63 -10.84
CA ILE A 217 9.71 4.76 -10.10
C ILE A 217 10.98 5.25 -10.79
N THR A 218 11.10 6.57 -10.96
CA THR A 218 12.33 7.24 -11.39
C THR A 218 12.73 8.23 -10.31
N LEU A 219 13.95 8.12 -9.78
CA LEU A 219 14.52 9.00 -8.77
C LEU A 219 15.79 9.64 -9.31
N PRO A 220 16.00 10.95 -9.14
CA PRO A 220 17.23 11.61 -9.59
C PRO A 220 18.43 11.06 -8.82
N LEU A 221 19.50 10.74 -9.54
CA LEU A 221 20.82 10.60 -8.96
C LEU A 221 21.22 11.97 -8.44
N SER A 222 21.53 12.09 -7.16
CA SER A 222 22.07 13.35 -6.64
C SER A 222 23.31 13.75 -7.40
N ALA A 223 23.29 14.98 -7.86
CA ALA A 223 24.51 15.64 -8.32
C ALA A 223 25.47 15.85 -7.14
#